data_0ba0f072b372fbc486c48f700c1d21f8
#
_entry.id   0ba0f072b372fbc486c48f700c1d21f8
#
_cell.length_a   1.000
_cell.length_b   1.000
_cell.length_c   1.000
_cell.angle_alpha   90.00
_cell.angle_beta   90.00
_cell.angle_gamma   90.00
#
_symmetry.space_group_name_H-M   'P 1'
#
loop_
_entity.id
_entity.type
_entity.pdbx_description
1 polymer ?
#
loop_
_entity_poly.entity_id
_entity_poly.type
_entity_poly.pdbx_seq_one_letter_code
_entity_poly.pdbx_strand_id
1 'polypeptide(L)'
;PPQEDGLVSSPDEVLDFIKAEDVKFIDIRFCDLPGITQHFNVPAESVDEDFFVDGQMFDGSSIRGFQAIHESDMKLVPDIATAYLDPFREEKTLIVNFSIVDPFTGEQYSRDPRNVAAKAEAYLESTGIADTAFFGAEAEFYVFDDVRFDTQPQGSYYFLDSIEAAWNTGRKEEGGNLGNKTATKGGYFPVSPVDKQADLRDAMCVALDEVGLEVERSHHEVGGPGQAEINYKFSTLTRAADDLQKFKYVIKNTADAFGKSATFMPKPVFNDNGSGMH
;
A
#
# COMPACT_ATOMS: atom_id res chain seq x y z
N PRO A 1 8.66 -9.61 -21.02
CA PRO A 1 7.88 -8.53 -20.52
C PRO A 1 7.16 -8.99 -19.27
N PRO A 2 7.02 -8.14 -18.21
CA PRO A 2 6.17 -8.44 -17.07
C PRO A 2 4.76 -8.72 -17.61
N GLN A 3 4.04 -9.66 -16.98
CA GLN A 3 2.65 -9.92 -17.35
C GLN A 3 1.85 -8.64 -17.10
N GLU A 4 1.34 -8.04 -18.18
CA GLU A 4 0.39 -6.93 -18.15
C GLU A 4 -1.04 -7.41 -17.85
N ASP A 5 -1.23 -8.73 -17.72
CA ASP A 5 -2.53 -9.33 -17.59
C ASP A 5 -3.00 -9.22 -16.12
N GLY A 6 -3.86 -8.24 -15.85
CA GLY A 6 -4.67 -8.19 -14.63
C GLY A 6 -5.55 -9.43 -14.51
N LEU A 7 -6.19 -9.58 -13.34
CA LEU A 7 -7.13 -10.68 -13.05
C LEU A 7 -8.28 -10.75 -14.07
N VAL A 8 -8.65 -9.59 -14.62
CA VAL A 8 -9.76 -9.37 -15.59
C VAL A 8 -9.35 -8.28 -16.58
N SER A 9 -9.89 -8.34 -17.80
CA SER A 9 -9.55 -7.44 -18.91
C SER A 9 -10.75 -6.69 -19.53
N SER A 10 -11.97 -7.06 -19.15
CA SER A 10 -13.20 -6.42 -19.63
C SER A 10 -14.26 -6.31 -18.53
N PRO A 11 -15.24 -5.38 -18.65
CA PRO A 11 -16.36 -5.27 -17.72
C PRO A 11 -17.13 -6.58 -17.55
N ASP A 12 -17.38 -7.31 -18.63
CA ASP A 12 -18.06 -8.61 -18.59
C ASP A 12 -17.27 -9.63 -17.76
N GLU A 13 -15.95 -9.70 -17.94
CA GLU A 13 -15.07 -10.59 -17.15
C GLU A 13 -15.09 -10.24 -15.67
N VAL A 14 -15.11 -8.94 -15.31
CA VAL A 14 -15.25 -8.50 -13.92
C VAL A 14 -16.58 -8.97 -13.33
N LEU A 15 -17.69 -8.79 -14.05
CA LEU A 15 -19.02 -9.21 -13.60
C LEU A 15 -19.13 -10.73 -13.45
N ASP A 16 -18.51 -11.48 -14.34
CA ASP A 16 -18.46 -12.94 -14.24
C ASP A 16 -17.56 -13.39 -13.09
N PHE A 17 -16.44 -12.72 -12.87
CA PHE A 17 -15.58 -12.97 -11.72
C PHE A 17 -16.30 -12.69 -10.39
N ILE A 18 -17.00 -11.55 -10.27
CA ILE A 18 -17.80 -11.20 -9.10
C ILE A 18 -18.79 -12.32 -8.75
N LYS A 19 -19.47 -12.88 -9.75
CA LYS A 19 -20.43 -13.97 -9.56
C LYS A 19 -19.74 -15.29 -9.20
N ALA A 20 -18.67 -15.63 -9.91
CA ALA A 20 -17.95 -16.90 -9.72
C ALA A 20 -17.31 -16.99 -8.34
N GLU A 21 -16.75 -15.88 -7.84
CA GLU A 21 -16.10 -15.79 -6.55
C GLU A 21 -17.04 -15.43 -5.40
N ASP A 22 -18.32 -15.19 -5.66
CA ASP A 22 -19.30 -14.74 -4.65
C ASP A 22 -18.85 -13.46 -3.93
N VAL A 23 -18.32 -12.49 -4.70
CA VAL A 23 -17.89 -11.19 -4.17
C VAL A 23 -19.10 -10.43 -3.63
N LYS A 24 -18.95 -9.85 -2.43
CA LYS A 24 -20.02 -9.11 -1.75
C LYS A 24 -19.89 -7.60 -1.91
N PHE A 25 -18.67 -7.10 -2.02
CA PHE A 25 -18.39 -5.65 -2.10
C PHE A 25 -17.33 -5.36 -3.15
N ILE A 26 -17.48 -4.22 -3.81
CA ILE A 26 -16.42 -3.60 -4.60
C ILE A 26 -15.84 -2.46 -3.78
N ASP A 27 -14.53 -2.52 -3.51
CA ASP A 27 -13.78 -1.47 -2.82
C ASP A 27 -13.14 -0.53 -3.84
N ILE A 28 -13.72 0.65 -3.96
CA ILE A 28 -13.29 1.71 -4.86
C ILE A 28 -12.10 2.40 -4.19
N ARG A 29 -10.93 2.35 -4.81
CA ARG A 29 -9.72 2.99 -4.29
C ARG A 29 -9.18 4.05 -5.22
N PHE A 30 -8.74 5.15 -4.64
CA PHE A 30 -8.03 6.21 -5.33
C PHE A 30 -7.01 6.86 -4.38
N CYS A 31 -6.07 7.62 -4.94
CA CYS A 31 -5.01 8.25 -4.16
C CYS A 31 -5.28 9.75 -4.02
N ASP A 32 -5.14 10.30 -2.81
CA ASP A 32 -5.18 11.74 -2.61
C ASP A 32 -3.83 12.41 -2.93
N LEU A 33 -3.79 13.75 -2.92
CA LEU A 33 -2.58 14.51 -3.24
C LEU A 33 -1.38 14.20 -2.31
N PRO A 34 -1.56 14.01 -0.98
CA PRO A 34 -0.49 13.55 -0.09
C PRO A 34 -0.03 12.10 -0.30
N GLY A 35 -0.68 11.30 -1.15
CA GLY A 35 -0.33 9.90 -1.40
C GLY A 35 -1.00 8.91 -0.44
N ILE A 36 -2.12 9.31 0.18
CA ILE A 36 -2.91 8.42 1.04
C ILE A 36 -3.99 7.77 0.18
N THR A 37 -4.14 6.45 0.30
CA THR A 37 -5.23 5.73 -0.34
C THR A 37 -6.55 6.05 0.35
N GLN A 38 -7.49 6.57 -0.40
CA GLN A 38 -8.88 6.82 0.00
C GLN A 38 -9.75 5.70 -0.57
N HIS A 39 -10.86 5.38 0.11
CA HIS A 39 -11.76 4.35 -0.38
C HIS A 39 -13.20 4.51 0.10
N PHE A 40 -14.11 3.87 -0.60
CA PHE A 40 -15.44 3.52 -0.14
C PHE A 40 -15.93 2.25 -0.87
N ASN A 41 -16.90 1.56 -0.25
CA ASN A 41 -17.44 0.32 -0.81
C ASN A 41 -18.82 0.53 -1.44
N VAL A 42 -19.09 -0.25 -2.48
CA VAL A 42 -20.45 -0.46 -3.00
C VAL A 42 -20.79 -1.95 -2.91
N PRO A 43 -22.08 -2.32 -2.66
CA PRO A 43 -22.52 -3.71 -2.74
C PRO A 43 -22.31 -4.26 -4.16
N ALA A 44 -21.75 -5.46 -4.29
CA ALA A 44 -21.52 -6.07 -5.60
C ALA A 44 -22.82 -6.29 -6.42
N GLU A 45 -23.94 -6.48 -5.74
CA GLU A 45 -25.26 -6.61 -6.38
C GLU A 45 -25.76 -5.31 -7.05
N SER A 46 -25.19 -4.15 -6.69
CA SER A 46 -25.54 -2.84 -7.28
C SER A 46 -24.66 -2.46 -8.46
N VAL A 47 -23.71 -3.32 -8.84
CA VAL A 47 -22.73 -3.06 -9.88
C VAL A 47 -23.14 -3.78 -11.17
N ASP A 48 -23.13 -3.05 -12.26
CA ASP A 48 -23.44 -3.50 -13.62
C ASP A 48 -22.34 -3.07 -14.60
N GLU A 49 -22.56 -3.29 -15.88
CA GLU A 49 -21.63 -2.89 -16.94
C GLU A 49 -21.43 -1.37 -16.97
N ASP A 50 -22.50 -0.59 -16.77
CA ASP A 50 -22.44 0.88 -16.78
C ASP A 50 -21.54 1.41 -15.64
N PHE A 51 -21.52 0.73 -14.51
CA PHE A 51 -20.59 1.10 -13.41
C PHE A 51 -19.13 1.09 -13.86
N PHE A 52 -18.72 0.09 -14.64
CA PHE A 52 -17.34 -0.02 -15.14
C PHE A 52 -17.05 0.86 -16.35
N VAL A 53 -18.07 1.27 -17.10
CA VAL A 53 -17.93 2.16 -18.26
C VAL A 53 -18.06 3.63 -17.86
N ASP A 54 -19.10 3.95 -17.09
CA ASP A 54 -19.43 5.32 -16.72
C ASP A 54 -18.73 5.77 -15.44
N GLY A 55 -18.33 4.84 -14.57
CA GLY A 55 -17.69 5.14 -13.30
C GLY A 55 -18.64 5.66 -12.22
N GLN A 56 -18.09 6.22 -11.13
CA GLN A 56 -18.82 6.58 -9.93
C GLN A 56 -18.59 8.05 -9.56
N MET A 57 -19.66 8.77 -9.28
CA MET A 57 -19.58 10.15 -8.76
C MET A 57 -19.21 10.17 -7.28
N PHE A 58 -18.43 11.17 -6.87
CA PHE A 58 -18.09 11.41 -5.47
C PHE A 58 -17.88 12.89 -5.18
N ASP A 59 -17.89 13.27 -3.89
CA ASP A 59 -17.61 14.61 -3.41
C ASP A 59 -16.10 14.85 -3.23
N GLY A 60 -15.46 15.48 -4.21
CA GLY A 60 -14.04 15.83 -4.18
C GLY A 60 -13.68 16.91 -3.14
N SER A 61 -14.65 17.67 -2.63
CA SER A 61 -14.39 18.69 -1.60
C SER A 61 -14.08 18.09 -0.22
N SER A 62 -14.50 16.83 -0.01
CA SER A 62 -14.19 16.07 1.20
C SER A 62 -12.77 15.49 1.20
N ILE A 63 -12.07 15.55 0.06
CA ILE A 63 -10.69 15.07 -0.06
C ILE A 63 -9.72 16.23 0.08
N ARG A 64 -8.81 16.10 1.05
CA ARG A 64 -7.86 17.17 1.36
C ARG A 64 -6.96 17.51 0.16
N GLY A 65 -7.01 18.78 -0.23
CA GLY A 65 -6.18 19.30 -1.33
C GLY A 65 -6.81 19.14 -2.73
N PHE A 66 -8.02 18.58 -2.83
CA PHE A 66 -8.73 18.48 -4.11
C PHE A 66 -9.51 19.74 -4.42
N GLN A 67 -10.84 19.70 -4.35
CA GLN A 67 -11.71 20.76 -4.84
C GLN A 67 -12.29 21.61 -3.71
N ALA A 68 -12.77 22.81 -4.04
CA ALA A 68 -13.58 23.62 -3.15
C ALA A 68 -15.04 23.12 -3.17
N ILE A 69 -15.80 23.44 -2.11
CA ILE A 69 -17.18 22.96 -1.93
C ILE A 69 -18.14 23.33 -3.09
N HIS A 70 -17.87 24.42 -3.80
CA HIS A 70 -18.69 24.86 -4.93
C HIS A 70 -18.33 24.18 -6.27
N GLU A 71 -17.30 23.36 -6.29
CA GLU A 71 -16.82 22.56 -7.42
C GLU A 71 -16.61 21.10 -7.00
N SER A 72 -17.47 20.61 -6.11
CA SER A 72 -17.25 19.36 -5.40
C SER A 72 -17.42 18.10 -6.25
N ASP A 73 -18.24 18.16 -7.28
CA ASP A 73 -18.58 16.99 -8.09
C ASP A 73 -17.39 16.52 -8.92
N MET A 74 -16.96 15.31 -8.65
CA MET A 74 -15.89 14.62 -9.37
C MET A 74 -16.32 13.19 -9.74
N LYS A 75 -15.66 12.60 -10.73
CA LYS A 75 -15.97 11.29 -11.23
C LYS A 75 -14.76 10.36 -11.09
N LEU A 76 -15.00 9.17 -10.57
CA LEU A 76 -14.05 8.06 -10.48
C LEU A 76 -14.28 7.11 -11.65
N VAL A 77 -13.24 6.81 -12.42
CA VAL A 77 -13.26 5.89 -13.55
C VAL A 77 -12.40 4.67 -13.20
N PRO A 78 -12.95 3.44 -13.23
CA PRO A 78 -12.24 2.25 -12.82
C PRO A 78 -11.13 1.88 -13.80
N ASP A 79 -10.02 1.39 -13.23
CA ASP A 79 -9.00 0.66 -13.95
C ASP A 79 -9.09 -0.82 -13.58
N ILE A 80 -9.90 -1.56 -14.34
CA ILE A 80 -10.21 -2.97 -14.05
C ILE A 80 -8.99 -3.90 -14.06
N ALA A 81 -7.92 -3.53 -14.78
CA ALA A 81 -6.68 -4.30 -14.79
C ALA A 81 -5.97 -4.31 -13.43
N THR A 82 -6.36 -3.41 -12.52
CA THR A 82 -5.83 -3.34 -11.15
C THR A 82 -6.59 -4.21 -10.15
N ALA A 83 -7.67 -4.88 -10.59
CA ALA A 83 -8.55 -5.65 -9.71
C ALA A 83 -7.84 -6.80 -9.00
N TYR A 84 -8.10 -6.96 -7.70
CA TYR A 84 -7.68 -8.12 -6.91
C TYR A 84 -8.59 -8.33 -5.71
N LEU A 85 -8.68 -9.58 -5.21
CA LEU A 85 -9.43 -9.88 -3.98
C LEU A 85 -8.65 -9.39 -2.76
N ASP A 86 -9.38 -8.79 -1.80
CA ASP A 86 -8.81 -8.35 -0.54
C ASP A 86 -8.59 -9.55 0.41
N PRO A 87 -7.33 -9.88 0.77
CA PRO A 87 -7.05 -11.02 1.64
C PRO A 87 -7.35 -10.77 3.12
N PHE A 88 -7.71 -9.53 3.51
CA PHE A 88 -7.88 -9.13 4.91
C PHE A 88 -9.34 -8.91 5.32
N ARG A 89 -10.27 -8.90 4.36
CA ARG A 89 -11.69 -8.65 4.65
C ARG A 89 -12.41 -9.97 4.95
N GLU A 90 -13.28 -9.96 5.97
CA GLU A 90 -14.12 -11.10 6.31
C GLU A 90 -15.09 -11.44 5.15
N GLU A 91 -15.75 -10.42 4.60
CA GLU A 91 -16.59 -10.57 3.42
C GLU A 91 -15.76 -10.39 2.15
N LYS A 92 -15.94 -11.28 1.18
CA LYS A 92 -15.22 -11.22 -0.10
C LYS A 92 -15.40 -9.86 -0.77
N THR A 93 -14.31 -9.15 -0.92
CA THR A 93 -14.26 -7.79 -1.44
C THR A 93 -13.29 -7.74 -2.61
N LEU A 94 -13.73 -7.22 -3.75
CA LEU A 94 -12.89 -6.94 -4.91
C LEU A 94 -12.40 -5.49 -4.84
N ILE A 95 -11.10 -5.31 -4.75
CA ILE A 95 -10.46 -3.99 -4.79
C ILE A 95 -10.20 -3.62 -6.23
N VAL A 96 -10.52 -2.37 -6.59
CA VAL A 96 -10.21 -1.80 -7.91
C VAL A 96 -9.67 -0.38 -7.71
N ASN A 97 -8.59 -0.01 -8.40
CA ASN A 97 -8.10 1.36 -8.42
C ASN A 97 -8.88 2.19 -9.46
N PHE A 98 -9.12 3.44 -9.11
CA PHE A 98 -9.84 4.39 -9.95
C PHE A 98 -8.98 5.61 -10.23
N SER A 99 -9.11 6.14 -11.43
CA SER A 99 -8.61 7.46 -11.81
C SER A 99 -9.69 8.52 -11.65
N ILE A 100 -9.29 9.76 -11.44
CA ILE A 100 -10.21 10.86 -11.19
C ILE A 100 -10.31 11.74 -12.43
N VAL A 101 -11.55 12.04 -12.84
CA VAL A 101 -11.82 12.92 -13.98
C VAL A 101 -12.84 14.01 -13.62
N ASP A 102 -12.79 15.11 -14.34
CA ASP A 102 -13.83 16.14 -14.32
C ASP A 102 -15.10 15.57 -14.98
N PRO A 103 -16.24 15.57 -14.29
CA PRO A 103 -17.47 14.98 -14.81
C PRO A 103 -18.09 15.74 -15.99
N PHE A 104 -17.74 17.01 -16.18
CA PHE A 104 -18.32 17.87 -17.23
C PHE A 104 -17.48 17.85 -18.50
N THR A 105 -16.15 17.83 -18.36
CA THR A 105 -15.21 17.85 -19.50
C THR A 105 -14.69 16.48 -19.86
N GLY A 106 -14.69 15.52 -18.93
CA GLY A 106 -14.07 14.21 -19.08
C GLY A 106 -12.52 14.26 -18.99
N GLU A 107 -11.97 15.44 -18.70
CA GLU A 107 -10.52 15.61 -18.56
C GLU A 107 -10.00 14.95 -17.28
N GLN A 108 -8.81 14.38 -17.36
CA GLN A 108 -8.12 13.81 -16.22
C GLN A 108 -7.82 14.88 -15.16
N TYR A 109 -8.14 14.60 -13.90
CA TYR A 109 -7.93 15.55 -12.82
C TYR A 109 -6.43 15.79 -12.57
N SER A 110 -6.03 17.06 -12.55
CA SER A 110 -4.61 17.45 -12.52
C SER A 110 -3.90 17.13 -11.19
N ARG A 111 -4.64 16.96 -10.10
CA ARG A 111 -4.12 16.64 -8.76
C ARG A 111 -4.26 15.15 -8.40
N ASP A 112 -4.73 14.32 -9.33
CA ASP A 112 -4.71 12.87 -9.18
C ASP A 112 -3.27 12.36 -9.42
N PRO A 113 -2.62 11.73 -8.42
CA PRO A 113 -1.28 11.18 -8.57
C PRO A 113 -1.16 10.13 -9.69
N ARG A 114 -2.19 9.29 -9.91
CA ARG A 114 -2.22 8.35 -11.03
C ARG A 114 -2.19 9.07 -12.38
N ASN A 115 -2.92 10.17 -12.50
CA ASN A 115 -2.88 11.00 -13.71
C ASN A 115 -1.50 11.64 -13.92
N VAL A 116 -0.79 12.01 -12.84
CA VAL A 116 0.59 12.52 -12.96
C VAL A 116 1.52 11.45 -13.54
N ALA A 117 1.40 10.20 -13.09
CA ALA A 117 2.15 9.07 -13.63
C ALA A 117 1.80 8.81 -15.11
N ALA A 118 0.52 8.74 -15.47
CA ALA A 118 0.07 8.56 -16.84
C ALA A 118 0.55 9.68 -17.79
N LYS A 119 0.55 10.93 -17.32
CA LYS A 119 1.11 12.06 -18.10
C LYS A 119 2.64 11.92 -18.30
N ALA A 120 3.34 11.39 -17.33
CA ALA A 120 4.79 11.17 -17.45
C ALA A 120 5.10 10.07 -18.48
N GLU A 121 4.31 8.99 -18.52
CA GLU A 121 4.41 7.95 -19.56
C GLU A 121 4.12 8.51 -20.96
N ALA A 122 3.01 9.22 -21.11
CA ALA A 122 2.68 9.87 -22.38
C ALA A 122 3.73 10.89 -22.83
N TYR A 123 4.32 11.64 -21.88
CA TYR A 123 5.40 12.56 -22.19
C TYR A 123 6.65 11.83 -22.68
N LEU A 124 7.06 10.75 -22.02
CA LEU A 124 8.22 9.93 -22.43
C LEU A 124 8.03 9.46 -23.88
N GLU A 125 6.89 8.86 -24.19
CA GLU A 125 6.56 8.40 -25.53
C GLU A 125 6.63 9.55 -26.56
N SER A 126 6.08 10.71 -26.24
CA SER A 126 6.08 11.88 -27.11
C SER A 126 7.47 12.42 -27.44
N THR A 127 8.48 12.15 -26.61
CA THR A 127 9.87 12.58 -26.84
C THR A 127 10.57 11.73 -27.90
N GLY A 128 10.07 10.53 -28.19
CA GLY A 128 10.71 9.55 -29.07
C GLY A 128 12.03 8.96 -28.51
N ILE A 129 12.36 9.23 -27.23
CA ILE A 129 13.54 8.66 -26.55
C ILE A 129 13.29 7.22 -26.14
N ALA A 130 12.11 6.95 -25.59
CA ALA A 130 11.64 5.63 -25.19
C ALA A 130 10.10 5.60 -25.20
N ASP A 131 9.54 4.41 -25.27
CA ASP A 131 8.11 4.14 -25.16
C ASP A 131 7.71 3.65 -23.76
N THR A 132 8.67 3.16 -23.00
CA THR A 132 8.42 2.52 -21.69
C THR A 132 9.52 2.88 -20.70
N ALA A 133 9.15 3.10 -19.43
CA ALA A 133 10.06 3.22 -18.30
C ALA A 133 9.66 2.21 -17.21
N PHE A 134 10.65 1.51 -16.68
CA PHE A 134 10.47 0.54 -15.60
C PHE A 134 10.95 1.10 -14.27
N PHE A 135 10.20 0.77 -13.21
CA PHE A 135 10.47 1.20 -11.83
C PHE A 135 10.39 -0.01 -10.89
N GLY A 136 11.44 -0.20 -10.09
CA GLY A 136 11.48 -1.19 -9.02
C GLY A 136 11.62 -0.46 -7.69
N ALA A 137 10.57 -0.39 -6.90
CA ALA A 137 10.60 0.29 -5.61
C ALA A 137 11.19 -0.63 -4.53
N GLU A 138 12.14 -0.12 -3.76
CA GLU A 138 12.75 -0.77 -2.59
C GLU A 138 12.30 -0.01 -1.33
N ALA A 139 11.04 -0.19 -0.95
CA ALA A 139 10.46 0.51 0.18
C ALA A 139 10.74 -0.22 1.49
N GLU A 140 11.56 0.39 2.34
CA GLU A 140 11.83 -0.08 3.70
C GLU A 140 10.72 0.35 4.67
N PHE A 141 10.54 -0.41 5.72
CA PHE A 141 9.55 -0.13 6.75
C PHE A 141 10.00 -0.63 8.13
N TYR A 142 9.43 -0.06 9.19
CA TYR A 142 9.60 -0.55 10.56
C TYR A 142 8.34 -1.25 11.06
N VAL A 143 8.53 -2.26 11.91
CA VAL A 143 7.45 -2.95 12.63
C VAL A 143 7.67 -2.82 14.12
N PHE A 144 6.65 -2.35 14.84
CA PHE A 144 6.67 -2.13 16.29
C PHE A 144 5.60 -2.95 17.01
N ASP A 145 5.89 -3.34 18.26
CA ASP A 145 4.95 -4.01 19.17
C ASP A 145 4.08 -3.01 19.93
N ASP A 146 4.55 -1.76 20.12
CA ASP A 146 3.80 -0.69 20.79
C ASP A 146 4.15 0.67 20.16
N VAL A 147 3.13 1.46 19.85
CA VAL A 147 3.26 2.81 19.31
C VAL A 147 2.29 3.72 20.02
N ARG A 148 2.81 4.67 20.78
CA ARG A 148 2.01 5.69 21.47
C ARG A 148 2.56 7.07 21.17
N PHE A 149 1.71 8.02 20.87
CA PHE A 149 2.10 9.41 20.64
C PHE A 149 0.95 10.34 20.98
N ASP A 150 1.31 11.57 21.34
CA ASP A 150 0.35 12.66 21.48
C ASP A 150 1.03 13.99 21.12
N THR A 151 0.24 14.91 20.59
CA THR A 151 0.67 16.27 20.27
C THR A 151 -0.39 17.25 20.72
N GLN A 152 -0.10 17.95 21.81
CA GLN A 152 -0.96 18.95 22.43
C GLN A 152 -0.27 20.31 22.42
N PRO A 153 -0.99 21.43 22.56
CA PRO A 153 -0.37 22.77 22.61
C PRO A 153 0.71 22.94 23.69
N GLN A 154 0.60 22.22 24.81
CA GLN A 154 1.50 22.32 25.95
C GLN A 154 2.60 21.25 25.95
N GLY A 155 2.59 20.29 25.06
CA GLY A 155 3.61 19.26 25.00
C GLY A 155 3.32 18.17 23.98
N SER A 156 4.38 17.45 23.59
CA SER A 156 4.25 16.30 22.70
C SER A 156 5.19 15.18 23.17
N TYR A 157 4.79 13.94 22.86
CA TYR A 157 5.61 12.78 23.09
C TYR A 157 5.36 11.71 22.03
N TYR A 158 6.30 10.82 21.86
CA TYR A 158 6.11 9.52 21.21
C TYR A 158 6.81 8.43 22.02
N PHE A 159 6.28 7.23 21.97
CA PHE A 159 6.86 6.04 22.56
C PHE A 159 6.73 4.88 21.59
N LEU A 160 7.82 4.18 21.35
CA LEU A 160 7.91 3.02 20.48
C LEU A 160 8.51 1.86 21.27
N ASP A 161 8.01 0.65 21.03
CA ASP A 161 8.62 -0.56 21.54
C ASP A 161 8.66 -1.66 20.49
N SER A 162 9.68 -2.50 20.56
CA SER A 162 9.85 -3.67 19.71
C SER A 162 10.55 -4.76 20.51
N ILE A 163 10.09 -5.98 20.38
CA ILE A 163 10.70 -7.16 21.01
C ILE A 163 12.18 -7.34 20.63
N GLU A 164 12.61 -6.79 19.50
CA GLU A 164 13.97 -6.84 19.00
C GLU A 164 14.84 -5.66 19.49
N ALA A 165 14.22 -4.60 20.01
CA ALA A 165 14.91 -3.37 20.34
C ALA A 165 15.93 -3.56 21.45
N ALA A 166 17.10 -2.93 21.30
CA ALA A 166 18.16 -2.95 22.31
C ALA A 166 17.71 -2.39 23.68
N TRP A 167 16.75 -1.46 23.69
CA TRP A 167 16.20 -0.89 24.92
C TRP A 167 15.13 -1.77 25.60
N ASN A 168 14.58 -2.77 24.90
CA ASN A 168 13.58 -3.69 25.45
C ASN A 168 14.26 -4.84 26.21
N THR A 169 14.93 -4.54 27.31
CA THR A 169 15.71 -5.50 28.11
C THR A 169 15.09 -5.78 29.47
N GLY A 170 14.25 -4.88 29.98
CA GLY A 170 13.60 -5.01 31.29
C GLY A 170 12.15 -5.44 31.23
N ARG A 171 11.55 -5.55 30.04
CA ARG A 171 10.17 -5.93 29.82
C ARG A 171 10.01 -7.45 29.98
N LYS A 172 8.90 -7.86 30.59
CA LYS A 172 8.49 -9.25 30.60
C LYS A 172 7.75 -9.55 29.31
N GLU A 173 8.19 -10.57 28.59
CA GLU A 173 7.57 -11.10 27.39
C GLU A 173 6.87 -12.43 27.71
N GLU A 174 5.89 -12.82 26.92
CA GLU A 174 5.36 -14.18 26.95
C GLU A 174 6.49 -15.17 26.66
N GLY A 175 6.67 -16.15 27.53
CA GLY A 175 7.82 -17.06 27.45
C GLY A 175 9.14 -16.53 28.04
N GLY A 176 9.16 -15.29 28.57
CA GLY A 176 10.33 -14.64 29.15
C GLY A 176 11.16 -13.82 28.15
N ASN A 177 11.88 -12.84 28.66
CA ASN A 177 12.81 -12.02 27.86
C ASN A 177 14.19 -12.71 27.83
N LEU A 178 14.53 -13.33 26.71
CA LEU A 178 15.76 -14.12 26.55
C LEU A 178 16.95 -13.32 26.04
N GLY A 179 16.81 -11.99 25.91
CA GLY A 179 17.92 -11.10 25.57
C GLY A 179 18.40 -11.14 24.12
N ASN A 180 17.68 -11.85 23.22
CA ASN A 180 17.99 -11.87 21.80
C ASN A 180 17.56 -10.54 21.16
N LYS A 181 18.43 -9.54 21.18
CA LYS A 181 18.17 -8.17 20.73
C LYS A 181 19.15 -7.78 19.64
N THR A 182 18.69 -6.93 18.73
CA THR A 182 19.54 -6.25 17.77
C THR A 182 20.18 -5.01 18.40
N ALA A 183 21.39 -4.68 17.98
CA ALA A 183 22.01 -3.41 18.34
C ALA A 183 21.43 -2.27 17.47
N THR A 184 21.50 -1.03 17.95
CA THR A 184 21.25 0.15 17.13
C THR A 184 22.13 0.11 15.88
N LYS A 185 21.55 0.25 14.70
CA LYS A 185 22.21 0.10 13.38
C LYS A 185 22.89 -1.27 13.18
N GLY A 186 22.45 -2.29 13.88
CA GLY A 186 23.03 -3.63 13.85
C GLY A 186 22.04 -4.73 13.40
N GLY A 187 20.94 -4.35 12.74
CA GLY A 187 19.89 -5.28 12.34
C GLY A 187 20.06 -5.94 10.98
N TYR A 188 21.15 -5.68 10.23
CA TYR A 188 21.27 -6.22 8.87
C TYR A 188 21.60 -7.72 8.87
N PHE A 189 20.69 -8.50 8.33
CA PHE A 189 20.81 -9.96 8.11
C PHE A 189 21.05 -10.86 9.33
N PRO A 190 20.50 -10.58 10.53
CA PRO A 190 20.64 -11.53 11.61
C PRO A 190 19.81 -12.79 11.31
N VAL A 191 20.22 -13.91 11.90
CA VAL A 191 19.41 -15.14 11.88
C VAL A 191 18.61 -15.23 13.19
N SER A 192 17.51 -16.00 13.15
CA SER A 192 16.78 -16.36 14.37
C SER A 192 17.70 -17.06 15.38
N PRO A 193 17.59 -16.82 16.69
CA PRO A 193 16.49 -16.14 17.39
C PRO A 193 16.66 -14.62 17.55
N VAL A 194 17.67 -13.99 16.98
CA VAL A 194 17.85 -12.53 17.01
C VAL A 194 16.82 -11.85 16.11
N ASP A 195 16.69 -12.33 14.87
CA ASP A 195 15.57 -11.98 14.00
C ASP A 195 14.29 -12.65 14.53
N LYS A 196 13.42 -11.88 15.12
CA LYS A 196 12.14 -12.34 15.68
C LYS A 196 10.95 -12.07 14.77
N GLN A 197 11.20 -11.47 13.61
CA GLN A 197 10.14 -11.07 12.67
C GLN A 197 10.19 -11.86 11.35
N ALA A 198 11.01 -12.92 11.28
CA ALA A 198 11.09 -13.76 10.07
C ALA A 198 9.72 -14.29 9.66
N ASP A 199 8.99 -14.93 10.58
CA ASP A 199 7.66 -15.50 10.29
C ASP A 199 6.64 -14.42 9.87
N LEU A 200 6.73 -13.22 10.44
CA LEU A 200 5.89 -12.09 10.01
C LEU A 200 6.22 -11.66 8.59
N ARG A 201 7.50 -11.53 8.24
CA ARG A 201 7.90 -11.20 6.87
C ARG A 201 7.50 -12.28 5.87
N ASP A 202 7.62 -13.55 6.25
CA ASP A 202 7.16 -14.68 5.42
C ASP A 202 5.65 -14.58 5.16
N ALA A 203 4.85 -14.29 6.19
CA ALA A 203 3.41 -14.06 6.03
C ALA A 203 3.11 -12.84 5.12
N MET A 204 3.90 -11.77 5.23
CA MET A 204 3.80 -10.62 4.32
C MET A 204 4.11 -11.04 2.87
N CYS A 205 5.16 -11.83 2.64
CA CYS A 205 5.53 -12.31 1.31
C CYS A 205 4.41 -13.16 0.70
N VAL A 206 3.83 -14.09 1.47
CA VAL A 206 2.70 -14.91 1.00
C VAL A 206 1.50 -14.04 0.62
N ALA A 207 1.13 -13.07 1.47
CA ALA A 207 0.02 -12.17 1.17
C ALA A 207 0.30 -11.25 -0.04
N LEU A 208 1.55 -10.85 -0.26
CA LEU A 208 1.95 -10.07 -1.44
C LEU A 208 1.82 -10.90 -2.73
N ASP A 209 2.28 -12.14 -2.73
CA ASP A 209 2.12 -13.05 -3.87
C ASP A 209 0.64 -13.32 -4.16
N GLU A 210 -0.20 -13.47 -3.13
CA GLU A 210 -1.65 -13.69 -3.26
C GLU A 210 -2.37 -12.53 -3.97
N VAL A 211 -1.90 -11.29 -3.78
CA VAL A 211 -2.44 -10.10 -4.47
C VAL A 211 -1.71 -9.76 -5.77
N GLY A 212 -0.85 -10.68 -6.26
CA GLY A 212 -0.17 -10.57 -7.55
C GLY A 212 1.09 -9.70 -7.56
N LEU A 213 1.74 -9.49 -6.41
CA LEU A 213 3.06 -8.91 -6.31
C LEU A 213 4.11 -10.01 -6.23
N GLU A 214 4.85 -10.26 -7.31
CA GLU A 214 5.88 -11.29 -7.39
C GLU A 214 7.06 -10.93 -6.47
N VAL A 215 7.15 -11.60 -5.30
CA VAL A 215 8.20 -11.34 -4.31
C VAL A 215 9.52 -11.97 -4.77
N GLU A 216 10.61 -11.21 -4.66
CA GLU A 216 11.95 -11.66 -5.02
C GLU A 216 12.82 -11.96 -3.80
N ARG A 217 12.66 -11.20 -2.71
CA ARG A 217 13.50 -11.32 -1.50
C ARG A 217 12.87 -10.60 -0.32
N SER A 218 13.15 -11.10 0.89
CA SER A 218 12.83 -10.41 2.14
C SER A 218 13.98 -10.53 3.14
N HIS A 219 14.18 -9.52 3.96
CA HIS A 219 15.20 -9.55 5.00
C HIS A 219 14.94 -8.51 6.10
N HIS A 220 15.60 -8.72 7.24
CA HIS A 220 15.75 -7.70 8.27
C HIS A 220 16.75 -6.63 7.81
N GLU A 221 16.40 -5.37 7.99
CA GLU A 221 17.21 -4.23 7.63
C GLU A 221 18.09 -3.73 8.78
N VAL A 222 18.95 -2.73 8.47
CA VAL A 222 19.96 -2.20 9.39
C VAL A 222 19.36 -1.62 10.66
N GLY A 223 18.17 -1.05 10.61
CA GLY A 223 17.47 -0.52 11.78
C GLY A 223 17.16 -1.61 12.79
N GLY A 224 17.79 -1.54 13.96
CA GLY A 224 17.75 -2.58 14.97
C GLY A 224 16.36 -2.95 15.47
N PRO A 225 15.44 -2.01 15.74
CA PRO A 225 14.14 -2.35 16.34
C PRO A 225 13.07 -2.78 15.31
N GLY A 226 13.40 -3.67 14.40
CA GLY A 226 12.42 -4.29 13.53
C GLY A 226 12.24 -3.63 12.16
N GLN A 227 13.31 -3.05 11.60
CA GLN A 227 13.29 -2.58 10.20
C GLN A 227 13.37 -3.77 9.25
N ALA A 228 12.60 -3.71 8.17
CA ALA A 228 12.51 -4.75 7.16
C ALA A 228 12.44 -4.18 5.75
N GLU A 229 12.83 -5.00 4.78
CA GLU A 229 12.67 -4.76 3.36
C GLU A 229 12.15 -6.04 2.69
N ILE A 230 11.21 -5.86 1.77
CA ILE A 230 10.70 -6.93 0.90
C ILE A 230 10.76 -6.41 -0.54
N ASN A 231 11.59 -7.03 -1.34
CA ASN A 231 11.72 -6.69 -2.76
C ASN A 231 10.72 -7.50 -3.58
N TYR A 232 10.11 -6.83 -4.53
CA TYR A 232 9.22 -7.42 -5.52
C TYR A 232 9.57 -6.92 -6.92
N LYS A 233 9.10 -7.62 -7.94
CA LYS A 233 9.46 -7.38 -9.31
C LYS A 233 9.07 -5.98 -9.77
N PHE A 234 9.93 -5.35 -10.56
CA PHE A 234 9.70 -4.06 -11.18
C PHE A 234 8.54 -4.09 -12.19
N SER A 235 7.94 -2.93 -12.45
CA SER A 235 6.84 -2.77 -13.39
C SER A 235 6.95 -1.42 -14.13
N THR A 236 6.00 -1.13 -15.03
CA THR A 236 5.88 0.19 -15.69
C THR A 236 5.50 1.27 -14.67
N LEU A 237 5.68 2.54 -14.98
CA LEU A 237 5.56 3.64 -14.02
C LEU A 237 4.22 3.64 -13.27
N THR A 238 3.10 3.70 -13.99
CA THR A 238 1.77 3.75 -13.35
C THR A 238 1.48 2.47 -12.57
N ARG A 239 1.85 1.30 -13.13
CA ARG A 239 1.70 0.02 -12.45
C ARG A 239 2.55 -0.07 -11.19
N ALA A 240 3.82 0.34 -11.24
CA ALA A 240 4.71 0.36 -10.08
C ALA A 240 4.19 1.28 -8.96
N ALA A 241 3.57 2.41 -9.31
CA ALA A 241 2.93 3.30 -8.35
C ALA A 241 1.72 2.64 -7.67
N ASP A 242 0.86 1.96 -8.42
CA ASP A 242 -0.27 1.18 -7.88
C ASP A 242 0.24 0.02 -7.00
N ASP A 243 1.26 -0.68 -7.45
CA ASP A 243 1.88 -1.81 -6.72
C ASP A 243 2.49 -1.34 -5.40
N LEU A 244 3.10 -0.16 -5.33
CA LEU A 244 3.59 0.42 -4.08
C LEU A 244 2.44 0.72 -3.08
N GLN A 245 1.30 1.23 -3.55
CA GLN A 245 0.14 1.43 -2.68
C GLN A 245 -0.44 0.10 -2.18
N LYS A 246 -0.53 -0.90 -3.04
CA LYS A 246 -0.92 -2.27 -2.71
C LYS A 246 0.05 -2.89 -1.70
N PHE A 247 1.35 -2.78 -1.93
CA PHE A 247 2.41 -3.21 -1.03
C PHE A 247 2.24 -2.64 0.38
N LYS A 248 2.10 -1.30 0.49
CA LYS A 248 1.89 -0.63 1.77
C LYS A 248 0.64 -1.12 2.49
N TYR A 249 -0.42 -1.38 1.75
CA TYR A 249 -1.67 -1.92 2.30
C TYR A 249 -1.47 -3.31 2.88
N VAL A 250 -0.86 -4.22 2.12
CA VAL A 250 -0.60 -5.60 2.55
C VAL A 250 0.31 -5.64 3.77
N ILE A 251 1.44 -4.92 3.74
CA ILE A 251 2.38 -4.88 4.86
C ILE A 251 1.71 -4.42 6.17
N LYS A 252 0.92 -3.34 6.11
CA LYS A 252 0.25 -2.79 7.29
C LYS A 252 -0.82 -3.74 7.84
N ASN A 253 -1.64 -4.33 6.98
CA ASN A 253 -2.70 -5.23 7.42
C ASN A 253 -2.15 -6.58 7.92
N THR A 254 -1.09 -7.10 7.30
CA THR A 254 -0.43 -8.30 7.83
C THR A 254 0.18 -8.03 9.20
N ALA A 255 0.84 -6.88 9.40
CA ALA A 255 1.36 -6.51 10.71
C ALA A 255 0.24 -6.39 11.75
N ASP A 256 -0.89 -5.77 11.40
CA ASP A 256 -2.06 -5.65 12.29
C ASP A 256 -2.62 -7.01 12.68
N ALA A 257 -2.73 -7.95 11.74
CA ALA A 257 -3.16 -9.33 11.99
C ALA A 257 -2.25 -10.07 12.98
N PHE A 258 -0.97 -9.68 13.07
CA PHE A 258 0.00 -10.18 14.05
C PHE A 258 0.05 -9.35 15.35
N GLY A 259 -0.87 -8.41 15.54
CA GLY A 259 -0.91 -7.52 16.71
C GLY A 259 0.24 -6.52 16.76
N LYS A 260 0.79 -6.14 15.60
CA LYS A 260 1.90 -5.21 15.45
C LYS A 260 1.52 -4.02 14.57
N SER A 261 2.36 -3.00 14.56
CA SER A 261 2.18 -1.80 13.74
C SER A 261 3.34 -1.63 12.77
N ALA A 262 3.06 -1.56 11.47
CA ALA A 262 4.05 -1.25 10.44
C ALA A 262 3.96 0.21 10.00
N THR A 263 5.13 0.84 9.79
CA THR A 263 5.22 2.22 9.31
C THR A 263 6.27 2.39 8.22
N PHE A 264 5.92 3.18 7.22
CA PHE A 264 6.81 3.66 6.16
C PHE A 264 7.35 5.07 6.45
N MET A 265 7.23 5.53 7.70
CA MET A 265 7.81 6.82 8.13
C MET A 265 9.32 6.82 7.86
N PRO A 266 9.87 7.89 7.23
CA PRO A 266 11.27 7.91 6.83
C PRO A 266 12.26 7.76 8.01
N LYS A 267 11.91 8.25 9.18
CA LYS A 267 12.81 8.22 10.35
C LYS A 267 12.01 8.06 11.67
N PRO A 268 11.43 6.87 11.93
CA PRO A 268 10.60 6.69 13.13
C PRO A 268 11.42 6.58 14.41
N VAL A 269 12.68 6.13 14.33
CA VAL A 269 13.55 5.92 15.50
C VAL A 269 14.72 6.90 15.46
N PHE A 270 14.81 7.75 16.48
CA PHE A 270 15.95 8.67 16.62
C PHE A 270 17.28 7.89 16.74
N ASN A 271 18.30 8.35 16.04
CA ASN A 271 19.65 7.75 16.02
C ASN A 271 19.78 6.32 15.48
N ASP A 272 18.69 5.71 14.95
CA ASP A 272 18.79 4.48 14.20
C ASP A 272 18.70 4.75 12.69
N ASN A 273 18.69 3.74 11.83
CA ASN A 273 18.56 3.94 10.39
C ASN A 273 17.20 4.50 10.01
N GLY A 274 17.16 5.34 9.00
CA GLY A 274 15.92 5.71 8.31
C GLY A 274 15.48 4.63 7.35
N SER A 275 14.21 4.65 6.96
CA SER A 275 13.65 3.82 5.91
C SER A 275 13.90 4.48 4.57
N GLY A 276 14.63 3.79 3.70
CA GLY A 276 14.88 4.20 2.34
C GLY A 276 13.69 3.91 1.43
N MET A 277 13.72 4.52 0.28
CA MET A 277 12.97 4.12 -0.90
C MET A 277 13.89 4.35 -2.10
N HIS A 278 14.53 3.26 -2.54
CA HIS A 278 15.48 3.25 -3.65
C HIS A 278 14.79 2.92 -4.96
#